data_e0136570a9beb38e79019ead64bc6ffe
#
_entry.id   e0136570a9beb38e79019ead64bc6ffe
#
_cell.length_a   1.000
_cell.length_b   1.000
_cell.length_c   1.000
_cell.angle_alpha   90.00
_cell.angle_beta   90.00
_cell.angle_gamma   90.00
#
_symmetry.space_group_name_H-M   'P 1'
#
loop_
_entity.id
_entity.type
_entity.pdbx_description
1 polymer ?
#
loop_
_entity_poly.entity_id
_entity_poly.type
_entity_poly.pdbx_seq_one_letter_code
_entity_poly.pdbx_strand_id
1 'polypeptide(L)'
;GEGLGGDEGVSPEDRGRVELLEWLRKVVLKVPERFGGAARVWVLSDENTEAAAGRECKALLGRAKITSAILPAEPRPRTTFVAAERLAAEAKGARPELVLAVGSGTINDLGKMVSAKVGVPNWCVATAASVDAYTSGTAAVKAEGEAISVPIRPTEVVIADLAVLRAAPR
;
A
#
# COMPACT_ATOMS: atom_id res chain seq x y z
N GLY A 1 1.94 37.25 -32.90
CA GLY A 1 0.93 36.46 -32.26
C GLY A 1 1.35 34.99 -32.25
N GLU A 2 1.97 34.54 -31.21
CA GLU A 2 2.25 33.11 -31.02
C GLU A 2 1.20 32.57 -30.08
N GLY A 3 0.32 31.69 -30.63
CA GLY A 3 -0.71 30.99 -29.90
C GLY A 3 -0.06 29.98 -28.98
N LEU A 4 -0.34 30.10 -27.69
CA LEU A 4 -0.10 29.12 -26.68
C LEU A 4 -0.88 27.85 -27.07
N GLY A 5 -0.14 26.78 -27.33
CA GLY A 5 -0.69 25.45 -27.62
C GLY A 5 -1.61 25.02 -26.49
N GLY A 6 -2.86 24.86 -26.84
CA GLY A 6 -3.93 24.50 -25.92
C GLY A 6 -3.72 23.13 -25.36
N ASP A 7 -4.19 22.99 -24.16
CA ASP A 7 -4.47 21.80 -23.37
C ASP A 7 -5.60 20.94 -24.03
N GLU A 8 -5.44 20.69 -25.33
CA GLU A 8 -6.40 19.93 -26.15
C GLU A 8 -5.96 18.46 -26.24
N GLY A 9 -6.57 17.62 -25.40
CA GLY A 9 -6.45 16.17 -25.57
C GLY A 9 -6.53 15.33 -24.31
N VAL A 10 -6.55 15.92 -23.14
CA VAL A 10 -6.69 15.15 -21.89
C VAL A 10 -8.15 15.13 -21.47
N SER A 11 -8.77 13.96 -21.37
CA SER A 11 -10.14 13.82 -20.92
C SER A 11 -10.30 14.36 -19.49
N PRO A 12 -11.51 14.79 -19.05
CA PRO A 12 -11.75 15.18 -17.66
C PRO A 12 -11.38 14.10 -16.65
N GLU A 13 -11.51 12.82 -17.04
CA GLU A 13 -11.11 11.65 -16.23
C GLU A 13 -9.58 11.54 -16.16
N ASP A 14 -8.89 11.77 -17.25
CA ASP A 14 -7.43 11.73 -17.31
C ASP A 14 -6.80 12.94 -16.60
N ARG A 15 -7.43 14.13 -16.64
CA ARG A 15 -6.98 15.29 -15.84
C ARG A 15 -7.10 15.01 -14.35
N GLY A 16 -8.22 14.45 -13.88
CA GLY A 16 -8.38 14.05 -12.50
C GLY A 16 -7.36 13.01 -12.06
N ARG A 17 -6.98 12.11 -12.96
CA ARG A 17 -5.95 11.09 -12.72
C ARG A 17 -4.55 11.71 -12.62
N VAL A 18 -4.20 12.66 -13.46
CA VAL A 18 -2.92 13.38 -13.43
C VAL A 18 -2.77 14.19 -12.15
N GLU A 19 -3.80 14.92 -11.72
CA GLU A 19 -3.78 15.70 -10.47
C GLU A 19 -3.67 14.80 -9.22
N LEU A 20 -4.33 13.64 -9.21
CA LEU A 20 -4.26 12.68 -8.10
C LEU A 20 -2.92 11.95 -8.06
N LEU A 21 -2.33 11.64 -9.21
CA LEU A 21 -0.97 11.10 -9.30
C LEU A 21 0.07 12.11 -8.79
N GLU A 22 -0.14 13.40 -8.95
CA GLU A 22 0.70 14.43 -8.32
C GLU A 22 0.58 14.42 -6.79
N TRP A 23 -0.58 14.12 -6.25
CA TRP A 23 -0.79 14.04 -4.80
C TRP A 23 -0.12 12.81 -4.20
N LEU A 24 -0.29 11.64 -4.82
CA LEU A 24 0.42 10.41 -4.49
C LEU A 24 1.93 10.63 -4.55
N ARG A 25 2.43 11.29 -5.59
CA ARG A 25 3.82 11.72 -5.72
C ARG A 25 4.28 12.55 -4.52
N LYS A 26 3.52 13.56 -4.10
CA LYS A 26 3.89 14.43 -2.98
C LYS A 26 4.01 13.69 -1.65
N VAL A 27 3.19 12.66 -1.42
CA VAL A 27 3.19 11.91 -0.16
C VAL A 27 4.20 10.76 -0.19
N VAL A 28 4.25 9.99 -1.27
CA VAL A 28 5.17 8.85 -1.39
C VAL A 28 6.61 9.31 -1.54
N LEU A 29 6.88 10.44 -2.19
CA LEU A 29 8.22 11.04 -2.28
C LEU A 29 8.77 11.52 -0.94
N LYS A 30 7.92 11.72 0.08
CA LYS A 30 8.38 12.04 1.45
C LYS A 30 8.89 10.83 2.24
N VAL A 31 8.66 9.61 1.75
CA VAL A 31 9.21 8.39 2.38
C VAL A 31 10.75 8.46 2.47
N PRO A 32 11.48 8.76 1.40
CA PRO A 32 12.94 8.90 1.48
C PRO A 32 13.41 10.02 2.39
N GLU A 33 12.69 11.15 2.43
CA GLU A 33 13.03 12.29 3.29
C GLU A 33 12.92 11.93 4.77
N ARG A 34 11.89 11.18 5.15
CA ARG A 34 11.67 10.76 6.55
C ARG A 34 12.69 9.72 7.03
N PHE A 35 13.19 8.88 6.13
CA PHE A 35 14.09 7.77 6.46
C PHE A 35 15.54 7.97 5.96
N GLY A 36 15.94 9.21 5.64
CA GLY A 36 17.34 9.54 5.35
C GLY A 36 17.83 9.25 3.94
N GLY A 37 16.97 9.38 2.93
CA GLY A 37 17.35 9.46 1.51
C GLY A 37 17.45 8.14 0.75
N ALA A 38 17.92 7.05 1.35
CA ALA A 38 17.99 5.71 0.74
C ALA A 38 17.17 4.70 1.55
N ALA A 39 15.94 5.06 1.88
CA ALA A 39 15.04 4.23 2.67
C ALA A 39 14.89 2.81 2.10
N ARG A 40 14.92 1.83 2.96
CA ARG A 40 14.60 0.45 2.61
C ARG A 40 13.11 0.22 2.86
N VAL A 41 12.36 0.02 1.79
CA VAL A 41 10.91 -0.14 1.82
C VAL A 41 10.55 -1.56 1.39
N TRP A 42 9.80 -2.25 2.24
CA TRP A 42 9.21 -3.53 1.89
C TRP A 42 7.74 -3.32 1.51
N VAL A 43 7.40 -3.62 0.27
CA VAL A 43 6.07 -3.38 -0.31
C VAL A 43 5.28 -4.69 -0.34
N LEU A 44 4.07 -4.67 0.20
CA LEU A 44 3.13 -5.78 0.18
C LEU A 44 1.91 -5.43 -0.66
N SER A 45 1.60 -6.26 -1.64
CA SER A 45 0.40 -6.17 -2.48
C SER A 45 -0.10 -7.58 -2.84
N ASP A 46 -1.26 -7.68 -3.47
CA ASP A 46 -1.64 -8.83 -4.29
C ASP A 46 -1.61 -8.45 -5.78
N GLU A 47 -1.77 -9.43 -6.67
CA GLU A 47 -1.70 -9.19 -8.13
C GLU A 47 -2.69 -8.11 -8.60
N ASN A 48 -3.89 -8.05 -8.02
CA ASN A 48 -4.91 -7.05 -8.36
C ASN A 48 -4.50 -5.66 -7.87
N THR A 49 -4.08 -5.54 -6.63
CA THR A 49 -3.69 -4.25 -6.03
C THR A 49 -2.33 -3.80 -6.53
N GLU A 50 -1.45 -4.72 -6.92
CA GLU A 50 -0.22 -4.42 -7.64
C GLU A 50 -0.51 -3.74 -9.00
N ALA A 51 -1.49 -4.26 -9.73
CA ALA A 51 -1.92 -3.67 -11.00
C ALA A 51 -2.65 -2.33 -10.80
N ALA A 52 -3.43 -2.20 -9.73
CA ALA A 52 -4.22 -1.00 -9.45
C ALA A 52 -3.37 0.20 -9.00
N ALA A 53 -2.35 -0.02 -8.17
CA ALA A 53 -1.55 1.04 -7.57
C ALA A 53 -0.09 0.63 -7.22
N GLY A 54 0.20 -0.64 -7.01
CA GLY A 54 1.49 -1.11 -6.50
C GLY A 54 2.67 -0.75 -7.39
N ARG A 55 2.53 -0.96 -8.70
CA ARG A 55 3.58 -0.61 -9.68
C ARG A 55 3.91 0.87 -9.65
N GLU A 56 2.89 1.70 -9.57
CA GLU A 56 3.01 3.15 -9.56
C GLU A 56 3.62 3.64 -8.25
N CYS A 57 3.18 3.11 -7.10
CA CYS A 57 3.78 3.41 -5.82
C CYS A 57 5.29 3.09 -5.81
N LYS A 58 5.69 1.94 -6.34
CA LYS A 58 7.10 1.55 -6.44
C LYS A 58 7.89 2.49 -7.35
N ALA A 59 7.33 2.89 -8.48
CA ALA A 59 7.96 3.87 -9.37
C ALA A 59 8.16 5.23 -8.70
N LEU A 60 7.21 5.67 -7.86
CA LEU A 60 7.26 6.93 -7.14
C LEU A 60 8.24 6.93 -5.95
N LEU A 61 8.59 5.77 -5.40
CA LEU A 61 9.56 5.65 -4.31
C LEU A 61 11.00 6.02 -4.73
N GLY A 62 11.25 6.18 -6.01
CA GLY A 62 12.47 6.78 -6.57
C GLY A 62 13.76 6.11 -6.12
N ARG A 63 14.51 6.77 -5.22
CA ARG A 63 15.82 6.28 -4.72
C ARG A 63 15.73 5.24 -3.61
N ALA A 64 14.53 4.93 -3.12
CA ALA A 64 14.36 3.93 -2.09
C ALA A 64 14.82 2.54 -2.59
N LYS A 65 15.43 1.77 -1.71
CA LYS A 65 15.72 0.36 -1.96
C LYS A 65 14.45 -0.45 -1.70
N ILE A 66 13.82 -0.90 -2.77
CA ILE A 66 12.54 -1.59 -2.71
C ILE A 66 12.76 -3.09 -2.75
N THR A 67 12.13 -3.80 -1.83
CA THR A 67 11.82 -5.23 -1.93
C THR A 67 10.31 -5.40 -1.84
N SER A 68 9.74 -6.40 -2.49
CA SER A 68 8.29 -6.57 -2.51
C SER A 68 7.87 -8.03 -2.44
N ALA A 69 6.75 -8.27 -1.77
CA ALA A 69 5.98 -9.50 -1.85
C ALA A 69 4.65 -9.21 -2.56
N ILE A 70 4.37 -9.95 -3.62
CA ILE A 70 3.11 -9.89 -4.36
C ILE A 70 2.40 -11.22 -4.14
N LEU A 71 1.26 -11.18 -3.46
CA LEU A 71 0.47 -12.36 -3.20
C LEU A 71 -0.38 -12.71 -4.44
N PRO A 72 -0.65 -13.98 -4.71
CA PRO A 72 -1.55 -14.36 -5.79
C PRO A 72 -2.96 -13.80 -5.54
N ALA A 73 -3.66 -13.41 -6.61
CA ALA A 73 -5.06 -13.00 -6.52
C ALA A 73 -5.99 -14.19 -6.24
N GLU A 74 -5.60 -15.38 -6.74
CA GLU A 74 -6.32 -16.63 -6.53
C GLU A 74 -5.37 -17.74 -6.02
N PRO A 75 -5.73 -18.42 -4.94
CA PRO A 75 -6.87 -18.14 -4.06
C PRO A 75 -6.70 -16.79 -3.35
N ARG A 76 -7.82 -16.07 -3.14
CA ARG A 76 -7.80 -14.75 -2.51
C ARG A 76 -7.00 -14.75 -1.21
N PRO A 77 -6.06 -13.80 -1.01
CA PRO A 77 -5.26 -13.72 0.20
C PRO A 77 -6.13 -13.64 1.45
N ARG A 78 -5.67 -14.26 2.52
CA ARG A 78 -6.32 -14.23 3.84
C ARG A 78 -5.32 -13.78 4.89
N THR A 79 -5.77 -12.96 5.81
CA THR A 79 -4.99 -12.62 7.00
C THR A 79 -4.99 -13.81 7.95
N THR A 80 -3.85 -14.50 8.04
CA THR A 80 -3.64 -15.61 8.97
C THR A 80 -2.31 -15.41 9.69
N PHE A 81 -2.14 -16.03 10.86
CA PHE A 81 -0.87 -16.00 11.59
C PHE A 81 0.26 -16.61 10.75
N VAL A 82 -0.02 -17.73 10.07
CA VAL A 82 0.97 -18.42 9.21
C VAL A 82 1.43 -17.53 8.07
N ALA A 83 0.49 -16.85 7.39
CA ALA A 83 0.85 -15.91 6.32
C ALA A 83 1.68 -14.73 6.84
N ALA A 84 1.30 -14.17 7.99
CA ALA A 84 2.04 -13.07 8.61
C ALA A 84 3.45 -13.49 9.05
N GLU A 85 3.64 -14.71 9.61
CA GLU A 85 4.97 -15.22 9.96
C GLU A 85 5.86 -15.40 8.75
N ARG A 86 5.34 -16.02 7.69
CA ARG A 86 6.08 -16.22 6.44
C ARG A 86 6.52 -14.89 5.84
N LEU A 87 5.58 -13.95 5.71
CA LEU A 87 5.87 -12.62 5.15
C LEU A 87 6.83 -11.80 6.04
N ALA A 88 6.72 -11.92 7.36
CA ALA A 88 7.65 -11.26 8.28
C ALA A 88 9.08 -11.81 8.18
N ALA A 89 9.23 -13.12 8.00
CA ALA A 89 10.54 -13.74 7.77
C ALA A 89 11.18 -13.22 6.48
N GLU A 90 10.39 -13.12 5.41
CA GLU A 90 10.83 -12.55 4.13
C GLU A 90 11.23 -11.07 4.29
N ALA A 91 10.37 -10.27 4.93
CA ALA A 91 10.63 -8.85 5.17
C ALA A 91 11.89 -8.62 6.01
N LYS A 92 12.14 -9.42 7.05
CA LYS A 92 13.34 -9.33 7.89
C LYS A 92 14.64 -9.47 7.09
N GLY A 93 14.65 -10.32 6.08
CA GLY A 93 15.80 -10.48 5.18
C GLY A 93 16.17 -9.19 4.45
N ALA A 94 15.18 -8.36 4.12
CA ALA A 94 15.37 -7.07 3.46
C ALA A 94 15.78 -5.93 4.43
N ARG A 95 15.66 -6.14 5.75
CA ARG A 95 15.92 -5.13 6.80
C ARG A 95 15.22 -3.79 6.51
N PRO A 96 13.91 -3.78 6.30
CA PRO A 96 13.19 -2.57 5.92
C PRO A 96 13.16 -1.55 7.07
N GLU A 97 12.96 -0.29 6.71
CA GLU A 97 12.66 0.82 7.62
C GLU A 97 11.18 1.16 7.59
N LEU A 98 10.47 0.65 6.58
CA LEU A 98 9.05 0.85 6.38
C LEU A 98 8.42 -0.38 5.71
N VAL A 99 7.26 -0.80 6.19
CA VAL A 99 6.34 -1.68 5.47
C VAL A 99 5.29 -0.78 4.77
N LEU A 100 5.18 -0.89 3.46
CA LEU A 100 4.16 -0.22 2.66
C LEU A 100 3.15 -1.25 2.14
N ALA A 101 1.97 -1.28 2.73
CA ALA A 101 0.87 -2.13 2.26
C ALA A 101 0.10 -1.39 1.15
N VAL A 102 0.02 -1.97 -0.04
CA VAL A 102 -0.79 -1.43 -1.15
C VAL A 102 -1.96 -2.36 -1.36
N GLY A 103 -3.12 -2.00 -0.83
CA GLY A 103 -4.27 -2.91 -0.89
C GLY A 103 -5.47 -2.49 -0.06
N SER A 104 -6.38 -3.44 0.07
CA SER A 104 -7.58 -3.32 0.92
C SER A 104 -7.33 -3.89 2.32
N GLY A 105 -8.38 -4.20 3.06
CA GLY A 105 -8.31 -4.65 4.45
C GLY A 105 -7.34 -5.79 4.71
N THR A 106 -7.41 -6.87 3.93
CA THR A 106 -6.53 -8.04 4.10
C THR A 106 -5.05 -7.68 3.95
N ILE A 107 -4.69 -6.92 2.91
CA ILE A 107 -3.30 -6.53 2.66
C ILE A 107 -2.82 -5.56 3.75
N ASN A 108 -3.67 -4.62 4.18
CA ASN A 108 -3.33 -3.73 5.28
C ASN A 108 -3.16 -4.46 6.61
N ASP A 109 -4.04 -5.41 6.93
CA ASP A 109 -3.93 -6.21 8.16
C ASP A 109 -2.66 -7.07 8.16
N LEU A 110 -2.32 -7.73 7.05
CA LEU A 110 -1.05 -8.42 6.89
C LEU A 110 0.14 -7.45 7.03
N GLY A 111 0.06 -6.27 6.43
CA GLY A 111 1.08 -5.22 6.56
C GLY A 111 1.31 -4.79 8.01
N LYS A 112 0.24 -4.56 8.78
CA LYS A 112 0.31 -4.27 10.22
C LYS A 112 0.97 -5.41 11.00
N MET A 113 0.59 -6.66 10.73
CA MET A 113 1.17 -7.83 11.39
C MET A 113 2.66 -8.00 11.07
N VAL A 114 3.05 -7.84 9.81
CA VAL A 114 4.45 -7.87 9.38
C VAL A 114 5.24 -6.76 10.05
N SER A 115 4.75 -5.52 10.00
CA SER A 115 5.43 -4.36 10.59
C SER A 115 5.67 -4.52 12.08
N ALA A 116 4.68 -5.05 12.81
CA ALA A 116 4.81 -5.34 14.24
C ALA A 116 5.90 -6.39 14.53
N LYS A 117 6.00 -7.44 13.70
CA LYS A 117 7.01 -8.51 13.85
C LYS A 117 8.41 -8.07 13.44
N VAL A 118 8.52 -7.13 12.53
CA VAL A 118 9.79 -6.56 12.07
C VAL A 118 10.24 -5.38 12.92
N GLY A 119 9.31 -4.71 13.62
CA GLY A 119 9.59 -3.57 14.48
C GLY A 119 9.71 -2.24 13.74
N VAL A 120 9.01 -2.09 12.62
CA VAL A 120 9.02 -0.87 11.79
C VAL A 120 7.61 -0.33 11.57
N PRO A 121 7.43 0.94 11.17
CA PRO A 121 6.09 1.48 10.88
C PRO A 121 5.43 0.79 9.68
N ASN A 122 4.09 0.77 9.67
CA ASN A 122 3.26 0.39 8.53
C ASN A 122 2.59 1.63 7.94
N TRP A 123 2.76 1.82 6.64
CA TRP A 123 1.97 2.76 5.85
C TRP A 123 1.09 1.98 4.87
N CYS A 124 -0.04 2.55 4.48
CA CYS A 124 -0.97 1.90 3.57
C CYS A 124 -1.40 2.84 2.44
N VAL A 125 -1.37 2.33 1.22
CA VAL A 125 -2.08 2.90 0.07
C VAL A 125 -3.39 2.15 -0.07
N ALA A 126 -4.49 2.83 0.21
CA ALA A 126 -5.83 2.26 0.21
C ALA A 126 -6.33 2.04 -1.23
N THR A 127 -6.80 0.83 -1.53
CA THR A 127 -7.34 0.49 -2.86
C THR A 127 -8.85 0.25 -2.89
N ALA A 128 -9.52 0.29 -1.74
CA ALA A 128 -10.97 0.14 -1.64
C ALA A 128 -11.54 1.09 -0.58
N ALA A 129 -12.61 1.82 -0.91
CA ALA A 129 -13.25 2.77 0.00
C ALA A 129 -14.15 2.10 1.06
N SER A 130 -14.55 0.84 0.84
CA SER A 130 -15.51 0.09 1.69
C SER A 130 -14.86 -0.56 2.93
N VAL A 131 -13.63 -0.20 3.27
CA VAL A 131 -12.84 -0.86 4.32
C VAL A 131 -12.58 0.13 5.46
N ASP A 132 -12.87 -0.26 6.68
CA ASP A 132 -12.59 0.49 7.92
C ASP A 132 -11.25 0.09 8.58
N ALA A 133 -10.63 -1.00 8.12
CA ALA A 133 -9.42 -1.57 8.71
C ALA A 133 -8.18 -0.65 8.65
N TYR A 134 -8.18 0.38 7.80
CA TYR A 134 -7.01 1.23 7.59
C TYR A 134 -6.55 1.95 8.86
N THR A 135 -7.48 2.46 9.64
CA THR A 135 -7.20 3.23 10.87
C THR A 135 -7.42 2.42 12.14
N SER A 136 -7.85 1.17 12.00
CA SER A 136 -8.14 0.29 13.14
C SER A 136 -6.87 -0.11 13.90
N GLY A 137 -6.95 -0.10 15.23
CA GLY A 137 -5.95 -0.68 16.15
C GLY A 137 -6.02 -2.19 16.27
N THR A 138 -6.69 -2.88 15.33
CA THR A 138 -6.82 -4.34 15.28
C THR A 138 -6.53 -4.87 13.89
N ALA A 139 -6.22 -6.16 13.79
CA ALA A 139 -6.18 -6.92 12.56
C ALA A 139 -7.23 -8.04 12.62
N ALA A 140 -8.01 -8.21 11.55
CA ALA A 140 -8.97 -9.31 11.44
C ALA A 140 -8.26 -10.57 10.92
N VAL A 141 -7.99 -11.51 11.83
CA VAL A 141 -7.22 -12.72 11.54
C VAL A 141 -8.15 -13.92 11.41
N LYS A 142 -7.99 -14.72 10.38
CA LYS A 142 -8.66 -16.02 10.23
C LYS A 142 -7.89 -17.09 11.00
N ALA A 143 -8.52 -17.65 12.04
CA ALA A 143 -8.00 -18.73 12.86
C ALA A 143 -9.07 -19.80 13.02
N GLU A 144 -8.75 -21.06 12.73
CA GLU A 144 -9.64 -22.23 12.90
C GLU A 144 -11.03 -22.08 12.26
N GLY A 145 -11.11 -21.35 11.13
CA GLY A 145 -12.37 -21.09 10.42
C GLY A 145 -13.12 -19.82 10.87
N GLU A 146 -12.75 -19.23 11.99
CA GLU A 146 -13.36 -18.01 12.52
C GLU A 146 -12.51 -16.77 12.24
N ALA A 147 -13.14 -15.60 12.28
CA ALA A 147 -12.44 -14.32 12.23
C ALA A 147 -12.30 -13.79 13.66
N ILE A 148 -11.06 -13.62 14.11
CA ILE A 148 -10.76 -13.02 15.42
C ILE A 148 -10.12 -11.65 15.22
N SER A 149 -10.42 -10.73 16.14
CA SER A 149 -9.84 -9.40 16.15
C SER A 149 -8.61 -9.36 17.06
N VAL A 150 -7.44 -9.13 16.48
CA VAL A 150 -6.17 -9.13 17.22
C VAL A 150 -5.71 -7.69 17.42
N PRO A 151 -5.53 -7.20 18.66
CA PRO A 151 -4.97 -5.89 18.91
C PRO A 151 -3.59 -5.73 18.28
N ILE A 152 -3.38 -4.64 17.56
CA ILE A 152 -2.12 -4.37 16.86
C ILE A 152 -1.91 -2.87 16.72
N ARG A 153 -0.66 -2.43 16.54
CA ARG A 153 -0.36 -1.03 16.25
C ARG A 153 -1.08 -0.61 14.96
N PRO A 154 -1.81 0.53 14.99
CA PRO A 154 -2.49 1.05 13.81
C PRO A 154 -1.51 1.39 12.68
N THR A 155 -2.02 1.44 11.46
CA THR A 155 -1.32 2.03 10.32
C THR A 155 -0.98 3.49 10.63
N GLU A 156 0.28 3.87 10.45
CA GLU A 156 0.75 5.22 10.81
C GLU A 156 0.31 6.28 9.78
N VAL A 157 0.33 5.91 8.50
CA VAL A 157 -0.11 6.79 7.40
C VAL A 157 -0.99 6.01 6.45
N VAL A 158 -2.15 6.56 6.14
CA VAL A 158 -3.05 6.04 5.11
C VAL A 158 -3.07 7.02 3.94
N ILE A 159 -2.72 6.53 2.76
CA ILE A 159 -2.73 7.28 1.51
C ILE A 159 -3.97 6.83 0.73
N ALA A 160 -4.92 7.72 0.53
CA ALA A 160 -6.16 7.47 -0.19
C ALA A 160 -6.18 8.29 -1.49
N ASP A 161 -5.91 7.62 -2.60
CA ASP A 161 -6.04 8.20 -3.94
C ASP A 161 -7.46 7.97 -4.46
N LEU A 162 -8.17 9.06 -4.77
CA LEU A 162 -9.56 8.97 -5.23
C LEU A 162 -9.72 8.27 -6.59
N ALA A 163 -8.72 8.35 -7.47
CA ALA A 163 -8.78 7.63 -8.74
C ALA A 163 -8.66 6.13 -8.53
N VAL A 164 -7.74 5.69 -7.66
CA VAL A 164 -7.58 4.28 -7.27
C VAL A 164 -8.86 3.77 -6.59
N LEU A 165 -9.40 4.53 -5.63
CA LEU A 165 -10.61 4.13 -4.88
C LEU A 165 -11.86 4.05 -5.78
N ARG A 166 -12.00 4.95 -6.76
CA ARG A 166 -13.11 4.91 -7.73
C ARG A 166 -13.03 3.75 -8.71
N ALA A 167 -11.83 3.31 -9.05
CA ALA A 167 -11.58 2.18 -9.94
C ALA A 167 -11.72 0.81 -9.24
N ALA A 168 -11.92 0.78 -7.92
CA ALA A 168 -12.10 -0.46 -7.17
C ALA A 168 -13.34 -1.23 -7.67
N PRO A 169 -13.28 -2.56 -7.81
CA PRO A 169 -14.44 -3.39 -8.13
C PRO A 169 -15.56 -3.19 -7.10
N ARG A 170 -16.80 -3.14 -7.60
CA ARG A 170 -18.01 -3.06 -6.75
C ARG A 170 -18.39 -4.40 -6.19
#